data_56d73c3e21fb1f88ccdc072b43d5d806
#
_entry.id   56d73c3e21fb1f88ccdc072b43d5d806
#
_cell.length_a   1.000
_cell.length_b   1.000
_cell.length_c   1.000
_cell.angle_alpha   90.00
_cell.angle_beta   90.00
_cell.angle_gamma   90.00
#
_symmetry.space_group_name_H-M   'P 1'
#
loop_
_entity.id
_entity.type
_entity.pdbx_description
1 polymer ?
#
loop_
_entity_poly.entity_id
_entity_poly.type
_entity_poly.pdbx_seq_one_letter_code
_entity_poly.pdbx_strand_id
1 'polypeptide(L)'
;MGPTIDGIRAAAERIRPYVTETPLLRADVLSAKLGADVWLKNETVTAVASFKIRGALNTMLAACSEGVSEVGTSSTGNHGQGVAYAGMLLKIGVNIFMPKPVNATKAAKTLHDHAPI
;
A
#
# COMPACT_ATOMS: atom_id res chain seq x y z
N MET A 1 -17.53 -4.86 12.77
CA MET A 1 -17.31 -6.25 12.29
C MET A 1 -15.87 -6.33 11.79
N GLY A 2 -15.09 -7.34 12.19
CA GLY A 2 -13.70 -7.51 11.75
C GLY A 2 -13.59 -8.09 10.34
N PRO A 3 -12.37 -8.15 9.76
CA PRO A 3 -12.16 -8.75 8.44
C PRO A 3 -12.47 -10.25 8.47
N THR A 4 -13.11 -10.75 7.39
CA THR A 4 -13.40 -12.18 7.19
C THR A 4 -12.45 -12.75 6.14
N ILE A 5 -12.24 -14.07 6.13
CA ILE A 5 -11.43 -14.75 5.12
C ILE A 5 -11.97 -14.49 3.70
N ASP A 6 -13.27 -14.53 3.53
CA ASP A 6 -13.89 -14.28 2.21
C ASP A 6 -13.71 -12.82 1.78
N GLY A 7 -13.79 -11.86 2.72
CA GLY A 7 -13.48 -10.47 2.46
C GLY A 7 -12.02 -10.25 2.05
N ILE A 8 -11.08 -10.97 2.69
CA ILE A 8 -9.65 -10.92 2.34
C ILE A 8 -9.40 -11.53 0.94
N ARG A 9 -10.03 -12.64 0.61
CA ARG A 9 -9.95 -13.26 -0.72
C ARG A 9 -10.53 -12.33 -1.79
N ALA A 10 -11.69 -11.76 -1.56
CA ALA A 10 -12.30 -10.79 -2.48
C ALA A 10 -11.41 -9.56 -2.71
N ALA A 11 -10.77 -9.05 -1.64
CA ALA A 11 -9.79 -7.97 -1.75
C ALA A 11 -8.57 -8.38 -2.58
N ALA A 12 -8.03 -9.58 -2.37
CA ALA A 12 -6.90 -10.12 -3.13
C ALA A 12 -7.22 -10.20 -4.63
N GLU A 13 -8.41 -10.71 -4.99
CA GLU A 13 -8.85 -10.75 -6.39
C GLU A 13 -8.98 -9.34 -7.00
N ARG A 14 -9.55 -8.39 -6.24
CA ARG A 14 -9.74 -7.01 -6.69
C ARG A 14 -8.43 -6.32 -7.04
N ILE A 15 -7.38 -6.51 -6.23
CA ILE A 15 -6.09 -5.84 -6.42
C ILE A 15 -5.12 -6.63 -7.31
N ARG A 16 -5.40 -7.87 -7.65
CA ARG A 16 -4.53 -8.76 -8.45
C ARG A 16 -4.03 -8.12 -9.75
N PRO A 17 -4.83 -7.36 -10.53
CA PRO A 17 -4.37 -6.74 -11.75
C PRO A 17 -3.29 -5.66 -11.54
N TYR A 18 -3.15 -5.15 -10.32
CA TYR A 18 -2.31 -4.00 -9.99
C TYR A 18 -1.09 -4.34 -9.14
N VAL A 19 -1.11 -5.46 -8.42
CA VAL A 19 -0.05 -5.84 -7.49
C VAL A 19 0.43 -7.25 -7.79
N THR A 20 1.71 -7.36 -8.12
CA THR A 20 2.35 -8.65 -8.34
C THR A 20 2.41 -9.46 -7.03
N GLU A 21 2.35 -10.77 -7.14
CA GLU A 21 2.60 -11.65 -6.00
C GLU A 21 4.03 -11.47 -5.50
N THR A 22 4.17 -11.29 -4.19
CA THR A 22 5.46 -11.07 -3.54
C THR A 22 6.00 -12.37 -2.96
N PRO A 23 7.34 -12.55 -2.88
CA PRO A 23 7.93 -13.77 -2.39
C PRO A 23 7.59 -14.06 -0.93
N LEU A 24 7.41 -15.34 -0.60
CA LEU A 24 7.39 -15.89 0.75
C LEU A 24 8.68 -16.68 0.96
N LEU A 25 9.54 -16.19 1.83
CA LEU A 25 10.90 -16.71 2.03
C LEU A 25 11.03 -17.35 3.42
N ARG A 26 11.60 -18.54 3.50
CA ARG A 26 11.93 -19.14 4.78
C ARG A 26 13.13 -18.41 5.39
N ALA A 27 13.02 -18.04 6.67
CA ALA A 27 14.06 -17.33 7.42
C ALA A 27 14.82 -18.33 8.31
N ASP A 28 15.79 -19.06 7.75
CA ASP A 28 16.46 -20.17 8.42
C ASP A 28 17.16 -19.75 9.72
N VAL A 29 17.87 -18.61 9.72
CA VAL A 29 18.55 -18.09 10.91
C VAL A 29 17.57 -17.75 12.03
N LEU A 30 16.42 -17.12 11.69
CA LEU A 30 15.38 -16.81 12.68
C LEU A 30 14.68 -18.07 13.15
N SER A 31 14.44 -19.03 12.26
CA SER A 31 13.83 -20.31 12.58
C SER A 31 14.69 -21.09 13.59
N ALA A 32 16.00 -21.16 13.36
CA ALA A 32 16.94 -21.80 14.29
C ALA A 32 16.99 -21.12 15.66
N LYS A 33 16.99 -19.76 15.67
CA LYS A 33 17.01 -18.98 16.92
C LYS A 33 15.74 -19.13 17.75
N LEU A 34 14.59 -19.24 17.11
CA LEU A 34 13.28 -19.26 17.77
C LEU A 34 12.73 -20.67 18.00
N GLY A 35 13.39 -21.70 17.45
CA GLY A 35 12.88 -23.07 17.50
C GLY A 35 11.52 -23.24 16.80
N ALA A 36 11.26 -22.48 15.76
CA ALA A 36 9.98 -22.44 15.03
C ALA A 36 10.21 -22.20 13.55
N ASP A 37 9.29 -22.65 12.69
CA ASP A 37 9.33 -22.30 11.26
C ASP A 37 8.90 -20.84 11.04
N VAL A 38 9.87 -19.99 10.71
CA VAL A 38 9.65 -18.56 10.44
C VAL A 38 9.72 -18.30 8.95
N TRP A 39 8.69 -17.62 8.44
CA TRP A 39 8.57 -17.21 7.05
C TRP A 39 8.39 -15.70 6.93
N LEU A 40 9.05 -15.08 5.96
CA LEU A 40 9.01 -13.67 5.68
C LEU A 40 8.26 -13.41 4.37
N LYS A 41 7.12 -12.74 4.43
CA LYS A 41 6.44 -12.20 3.25
C LYS A 41 7.14 -10.91 2.84
N ASN A 42 7.91 -10.94 1.75
CA ASN A 42 8.74 -9.82 1.34
C ASN A 42 7.95 -8.79 0.53
N GLU A 43 7.45 -7.77 1.19
CA GLU A 43 6.70 -6.66 0.56
C GLU A 43 7.60 -5.49 0.10
N THR A 44 8.93 -5.58 0.29
CA THR A 44 9.86 -4.52 -0.14
C THR A 44 10.03 -4.47 -1.66
N VAL A 45 9.62 -5.51 -2.36
CA VAL A 45 9.68 -5.62 -3.82
C VAL A 45 8.48 -5.02 -4.55
N THR A 46 7.51 -4.49 -3.81
CA THR A 46 6.37 -3.77 -4.40
C THR A 46 6.80 -2.41 -4.96
N ALA A 47 6.01 -1.81 -5.85
CA ALA A 47 6.29 -0.52 -6.46
C ALA A 47 6.59 0.61 -5.45
N VAL A 48 6.01 0.55 -4.24
CA VAL A 48 6.24 1.52 -3.17
C VAL A 48 7.09 0.94 -2.03
N ALA A 49 7.79 -0.17 -2.26
CA ALA A 49 8.61 -0.89 -1.29
C ALA A 49 7.90 -1.18 0.04
N SER A 50 6.58 -1.38 0.02
CA SER A 50 5.75 -1.55 1.21
C SER A 50 4.44 -2.26 0.90
N PHE A 51 3.92 -3.04 1.87
CA PHE A 51 2.60 -3.67 1.79
C PHE A 51 1.42 -2.66 1.73
N LYS A 52 1.66 -1.38 2.02
CA LYS A 52 0.61 -0.35 2.09
C LYS A 52 -0.15 -0.15 0.77
N ILE A 53 0.48 -0.44 -0.36
CA ILE A 53 -0.17 -0.38 -1.68
C ILE A 53 -1.39 -1.30 -1.77
N ARG A 54 -1.38 -2.45 -1.09
CA ARG A 54 -2.50 -3.41 -1.12
C ARG A 54 -3.77 -2.81 -0.53
N GLY A 55 -3.65 -2.21 0.68
CA GLY A 55 -4.79 -1.55 1.33
C GLY A 55 -5.25 -0.31 0.58
N ALA A 56 -4.31 0.51 0.08
CA ALA A 56 -4.63 1.69 -0.71
C ALA A 56 -5.44 1.32 -1.96
N LEU A 57 -4.95 0.39 -2.78
CA LEU A 57 -5.66 -0.08 -3.98
C LEU A 57 -7.01 -0.69 -3.66
N ASN A 58 -7.10 -1.54 -2.63
CA ASN A 58 -8.37 -2.17 -2.26
C ASN A 58 -9.44 -1.14 -1.91
N THR A 59 -9.09 -0.14 -1.09
CA THR A 59 -10.00 0.93 -0.68
C THR A 59 -10.37 1.84 -1.85
N MET A 60 -9.37 2.25 -2.64
CA MET A 60 -9.60 3.19 -3.73
C MET A 60 -10.37 2.57 -4.90
N LEU A 61 -10.15 1.28 -5.22
CA LEU A 61 -10.95 0.56 -6.21
C LEU A 61 -12.43 0.45 -5.79
N ALA A 62 -12.68 0.23 -4.49
CA ALA A 62 -14.05 0.25 -3.97
C ALA A 62 -14.68 1.65 -4.09
N ALA A 63 -13.95 2.70 -3.70
CA ALA A 63 -14.41 4.08 -3.81
C ALA A 63 -14.68 4.49 -5.28
N CYS A 64 -13.80 4.10 -6.22
CA CYS A 64 -14.02 4.34 -7.66
C CYS A 64 -15.31 3.68 -8.16
N SER A 65 -15.64 2.47 -7.69
CA SER A 65 -16.88 1.80 -8.07
C SER A 65 -18.15 2.52 -7.58
N GLU A 66 -17.99 3.39 -6.59
CA GLU A 66 -19.04 4.26 -6.05
C GLU A 66 -19.03 5.68 -6.69
N GLY A 67 -18.18 5.91 -7.69
CA GLY A 67 -18.09 7.17 -8.43
C GLY A 67 -17.17 8.22 -7.79
N VAL A 68 -16.35 7.85 -6.80
CA VAL A 68 -15.37 8.76 -6.18
C VAL A 68 -14.25 9.05 -7.18
N SER A 69 -13.99 10.33 -7.43
CA SER A 69 -12.94 10.81 -8.35
C SER A 69 -11.75 11.47 -7.64
N GLU A 70 -11.85 11.69 -6.33
CA GLU A 70 -10.81 12.31 -5.53
C GLU A 70 -10.82 11.76 -4.11
N VAL A 71 -9.62 11.54 -3.54
CA VAL A 71 -9.46 11.05 -2.16
C VAL A 71 -8.46 11.91 -1.38
N GLY A 72 -8.66 11.98 -0.05
CA GLY A 72 -7.74 12.65 0.85
C GLY A 72 -7.22 11.70 1.93
N THR A 73 -5.94 11.85 2.30
CA THR A 73 -5.35 11.11 3.42
C THR A 73 -4.33 11.95 4.17
N SER A 74 -4.15 11.66 5.46
CA SER A 74 -3.07 12.24 6.27
C SER A 74 -1.98 11.20 6.50
N SER A 75 -0.78 11.46 5.96
CA SER A 75 0.34 10.53 6.10
C SER A 75 1.68 11.17 5.77
N THR A 76 2.73 10.82 6.55
CA THR A 76 4.13 11.20 6.29
C THR A 76 4.99 10.04 5.83
N GLY A 77 4.42 8.90 5.48
CA GLY A 77 5.16 7.66 5.21
C GLY A 77 4.52 6.77 4.15
N ASN A 78 4.79 5.47 4.27
CA ASN A 78 4.40 4.46 3.28
C ASN A 78 2.91 4.42 2.93
N HIS A 79 2.03 4.86 3.84
CA HIS A 79 0.61 4.92 3.53
C HIS A 79 0.32 5.99 2.47
N GLY A 80 0.87 7.22 2.65
CA GLY A 80 0.74 8.28 1.66
C GLY A 80 1.30 7.88 0.30
N GLN A 81 2.49 7.25 0.27
CA GLN A 81 3.07 6.73 -0.96
C GLN A 81 2.17 5.69 -1.64
N GLY A 82 1.60 4.77 -0.87
CA GLY A 82 0.67 3.77 -1.38
C GLY A 82 -0.60 4.39 -1.98
N VAL A 83 -1.16 5.43 -1.32
CA VAL A 83 -2.34 6.14 -1.82
C VAL A 83 -2.00 6.96 -3.08
N ALA A 84 -0.85 7.67 -3.09
CA ALA A 84 -0.39 8.42 -4.26
C ALA A 84 -0.22 7.51 -5.48
N TYR A 85 0.47 6.39 -5.30
CA TYR A 85 0.68 5.42 -6.38
C TYR A 85 -0.62 4.79 -6.87
N ALA A 86 -1.53 4.45 -5.97
CA ALA A 86 -2.86 3.93 -6.34
C ALA A 86 -3.68 4.98 -7.12
N GLY A 87 -3.62 6.26 -6.71
CA GLY A 87 -4.26 7.36 -7.43
C GLY A 87 -3.77 7.52 -8.86
N MET A 88 -2.44 7.43 -9.06
CA MET A 88 -1.86 7.42 -10.40
C MET A 88 -2.38 6.26 -11.25
N LEU A 89 -2.37 5.04 -10.72
CA LEU A 89 -2.83 3.86 -11.45
C LEU A 89 -4.31 3.94 -11.82
N LEU A 90 -5.14 4.48 -10.93
CA LEU A 90 -6.58 4.58 -11.10
C LEU A 90 -7.04 5.89 -11.75
N LYS A 91 -6.10 6.83 -11.99
CA LYS A 91 -6.34 8.15 -12.57
C LYS A 91 -7.37 8.98 -11.78
N ILE A 92 -7.28 8.95 -10.46
CA ILE A 92 -8.10 9.77 -9.55
C ILE A 92 -7.25 10.76 -8.78
N GLY A 93 -7.85 11.89 -8.38
CA GLY A 93 -7.20 12.93 -7.59
C GLY A 93 -6.80 12.41 -6.20
N VAL A 94 -5.62 12.80 -5.72
CA VAL A 94 -5.13 12.44 -4.38
C VAL A 94 -4.59 13.67 -3.67
N ASN A 95 -5.11 13.96 -2.48
CA ASN A 95 -4.60 14.99 -1.58
C ASN A 95 -3.94 14.33 -0.36
N ILE A 96 -2.66 14.63 -0.13
CA ILE A 96 -1.92 14.08 1.01
C ILE A 96 -1.56 15.21 1.98
N PHE A 97 -2.18 15.17 3.16
CA PHE A 97 -1.96 16.13 4.22
C PHE A 97 -0.78 15.69 5.10
N MET A 98 0.19 16.59 5.29
CA MET A 98 1.36 16.35 6.12
C MET A 98 1.50 17.43 7.20
N PRO A 99 1.88 17.10 8.44
CA PRO A 99 2.14 18.11 9.49
C PRO A 99 3.40 18.91 9.16
N LYS A 100 3.42 20.18 9.55
CA LYS A 100 4.63 21.02 9.50
C LYS A 100 5.47 20.83 10.77
N PRO A 101 6.84 20.84 10.69
CA PRO A 101 7.64 20.95 9.46
C PRO A 101 7.60 19.65 8.65
N VAL A 102 7.48 19.79 7.33
CA VAL A 102 7.49 18.64 6.41
C VAL A 102 8.95 18.18 6.22
N ASN A 103 9.20 16.88 6.38
CA ASN A 103 10.47 16.29 5.97
C ASN A 103 10.56 16.28 4.43
N ALA A 104 11.43 17.14 3.88
CA ALA A 104 11.56 17.36 2.45
C ALA A 104 11.81 16.06 1.64
N THR A 105 12.63 15.14 2.19
CA THR A 105 12.93 13.85 1.54
C THR A 105 11.69 12.96 1.46
N LYS A 106 10.85 12.94 2.51
CA LYS A 106 9.62 12.16 2.53
C LYS A 106 8.55 12.78 1.62
N ALA A 107 8.44 14.09 1.61
CA ALA A 107 7.55 14.80 0.70
C ALA A 107 7.95 14.56 -0.76
N ALA A 108 9.23 14.71 -1.09
CA ALA A 108 9.75 14.47 -2.44
C ALA A 108 9.48 13.03 -2.93
N LYS A 109 9.65 12.01 -2.08
CA LYS A 109 9.28 10.63 -2.44
C LYS A 109 7.79 10.50 -2.75
N THR A 110 6.94 11.08 -1.93
CA THR A 110 5.48 11.02 -2.14
C THR A 110 5.07 11.76 -3.41
N LEU A 111 5.74 12.89 -3.73
CA LEU A 111 5.53 13.70 -4.93
C LEU A 111 6.08 13.04 -6.21
N HIS A 112 7.32 12.54 -6.13
CA HIS A 112 7.97 11.89 -7.26
C HIS A 112 7.24 10.62 -7.68
N ASP A 113 6.60 9.97 -6.71
CA ASP A 113 5.85 8.74 -6.91
C ASP A 113 4.37 8.99 -7.26
N HIS A 114 3.96 10.24 -7.72
CA HIS A 114 2.70 10.35 -8.47
C HIS A 114 1.50 11.12 -7.89
N ALA A 115 1.67 12.04 -6.96
CA ALA A 115 0.56 12.92 -6.62
C ALA A 115 0.93 14.40 -6.81
N PRO A 116 0.08 15.22 -7.45
CA PRO A 116 0.15 16.65 -7.25
C PRO A 116 -0.18 16.96 -5.78
N ILE A 117 0.59 17.85 -5.15
CA ILE A 117 0.30 18.40 -3.82
C ILE A 117 -0.64 19.57 -4.00
#